data_f1cd31664669861f0a39cf3ed65be2a4
#
_entry.id   f1cd31664669861f0a39cf3ed65be2a4
#
_cell.length_a   1.000
_cell.length_b   1.000
_cell.length_c   1.000
_cell.angle_alpha   90.00
_cell.angle_beta   90.00
_cell.angle_gamma   90.00
#
_symmetry.space_group_name_H-M   'P 1'
#
loop_
_entity.id
_entity.type
_entity.pdbx_description
1 polymer ?
#
loop_
_entity_poly.entity_id
_entity_poly.type
_entity_poly.pdbx_seq_one_letter_code
_entity_poly.pdbx_strand_id
1 'polypeptide(L)'
;MDSLTQITLGAAVGEVVLGRKLGNRAMIWGAVAGTIPDLDVMANLVTDEISALAFHRAITHSLTFSILAAPILGWLLHRMDAHEGGLRNPARWRDLGVAALAIFILVAGGSLVMPIPSLEILKIGSVVTLAIIFFPLLSTLLRALRGISRPPEQRPGFRLWTWFFFWSIITHPLLDACTTYGTQLFQPFSDYRAALNNISVADPVYTFPFLLFVIIASRMAKTGRPRRIFNWIGIGISSAYMIFTFYNKVKVDGIFERSLQREQIAVQRFMTSPTILNNILWQGVAESDSVYHHGMYSLLDARPEVDSFVQIPKHHDWIRPYADERPIQILRWFSDDYYTILRRKDGRLQFNDLRFGSMTGRFDSETDLVFGFIIEEKDGKLVVTGSDERPDTAGDSFRQLWLRMLGSD
;
A
#
# COMPACT_ATOMS: atom_id res chain seq x y z
N MET A 1 -1.71 -0.36 2.95
CA MET A 1 -2.98 -0.63 3.68
C MET A 1 -4.12 -0.62 2.67
N ASP A 2 -5.30 -1.14 3.05
CA ASP A 2 -6.48 -1.10 2.19
C ASP A 2 -6.99 0.33 1.98
N SER A 3 -7.72 0.56 0.87
CA SER A 3 -8.18 1.90 0.48
C SER A 3 -9.14 2.54 1.49
N LEU A 4 -9.94 1.72 2.23
CA LEU A 4 -10.87 2.26 3.24
C LEU A 4 -10.10 2.88 4.41
N THR A 5 -9.03 2.22 4.84
CA THR A 5 -8.12 2.70 5.87
C THR A 5 -7.45 4.01 5.44
N GLN A 6 -6.93 4.07 4.22
CA GLN A 6 -6.27 5.26 3.68
C GLN A 6 -7.24 6.45 3.53
N ILE A 7 -8.46 6.20 3.05
CA ILE A 7 -9.55 7.19 3.00
C ILE A 7 -9.86 7.73 4.40
N THR A 8 -9.96 6.84 5.39
CA THR A 8 -10.29 7.21 6.77
C THR A 8 -9.20 8.07 7.39
N LEU A 9 -7.93 7.67 7.24
CA LEU A 9 -6.77 8.42 7.72
C LEU A 9 -6.69 9.79 7.05
N GLY A 10 -6.82 9.85 5.73
CA GLY A 10 -6.85 11.10 4.97
C GLY A 10 -7.98 12.03 5.42
N ALA A 11 -9.19 11.50 5.65
CA ALA A 11 -10.32 12.27 6.17
C ALA A 11 -10.03 12.85 7.56
N ALA A 12 -9.46 12.05 8.46
CA ALA A 12 -9.11 12.50 9.81
C ALA A 12 -8.04 13.60 9.79
N VAL A 13 -7.01 13.45 8.96
CA VAL A 13 -5.97 14.47 8.75
C VAL A 13 -6.57 15.75 8.16
N GLY A 14 -7.45 15.60 7.17
CA GLY A 14 -8.18 16.73 6.59
C GLY A 14 -8.96 17.52 7.63
N GLU A 15 -9.62 16.83 8.56
CA GLU A 15 -10.33 17.47 9.70
C GLU A 15 -9.36 18.23 10.61
N VAL A 16 -8.21 17.64 10.94
CA VAL A 16 -7.20 18.28 11.80
C VAL A 16 -6.74 19.61 11.18
N VAL A 17 -6.41 19.62 9.88
CA VAL A 17 -5.77 20.76 9.23
C VAL A 17 -6.78 21.82 8.77
N LEU A 18 -7.85 21.40 8.12
CA LEU A 18 -8.81 22.30 7.45
C LEU A 18 -10.23 22.25 8.03
N GLY A 19 -10.51 21.39 9.00
CA GLY A 19 -11.87 21.17 9.51
C GLY A 19 -12.55 22.44 10.01
N ARG A 20 -11.83 23.31 10.71
CA ARG A 20 -12.37 24.62 11.17
C ARG A 20 -12.82 25.52 10.04
N LYS A 21 -12.12 25.50 8.89
CA LYS A 21 -12.44 26.35 7.73
C LYS A 21 -13.46 25.71 6.80
N LEU A 22 -13.34 24.41 6.53
CA LEU A 22 -14.10 23.74 5.48
C LEU A 22 -15.15 22.74 6.00
N GLY A 23 -15.12 22.35 7.28
CA GLY A 23 -16.04 21.33 7.83
C GLY A 23 -15.88 19.99 7.12
N ASN A 24 -17.00 19.31 6.81
CA ASN A 24 -16.97 18.00 6.12
C ASN A 24 -16.25 18.02 4.77
N ARG A 25 -16.17 19.18 4.12
CA ARG A 25 -15.38 19.30 2.88
C ARG A 25 -13.88 19.08 3.13
N ALA A 26 -13.36 19.43 4.32
CA ALA A 26 -11.98 19.12 4.70
C ALA A 26 -11.76 17.62 4.78
N MET A 27 -12.70 16.87 5.38
CA MET A 27 -12.64 15.41 5.47
C MET A 27 -12.70 14.75 4.08
N ILE A 28 -13.61 15.22 3.20
CA ILE A 28 -13.73 14.71 1.82
C ILE A 28 -12.42 14.98 1.05
N TRP A 29 -11.91 16.21 1.10
CA TRP A 29 -10.64 16.53 0.45
C TRP A 29 -9.46 15.75 1.05
N GLY A 30 -9.45 15.52 2.37
CA GLY A 30 -8.45 14.70 3.03
C GLY A 30 -8.51 13.24 2.59
N ALA A 31 -9.72 12.68 2.48
CA ALA A 31 -9.93 11.35 1.93
C ALA A 31 -9.36 11.23 0.51
N VAL A 32 -9.69 12.18 -0.38
CA VAL A 32 -9.16 12.23 -1.75
C VAL A 32 -7.64 12.41 -1.75
N ALA A 33 -7.09 13.33 -0.95
CA ALA A 33 -5.65 13.56 -0.90
C ALA A 33 -4.88 12.34 -0.35
N GLY A 34 -5.48 11.63 0.63
CA GLY A 34 -4.94 10.41 1.18
C GLY A 34 -4.93 9.22 0.20
N THR A 35 -5.71 9.28 -0.88
CA THR A 35 -5.69 8.23 -1.93
C THR A 35 -4.84 8.61 -3.16
N ILE A 36 -4.26 9.82 -3.20
CA ILE A 36 -3.42 10.23 -4.34
C ILE A 36 -2.28 9.25 -4.62
N PRO A 37 -1.53 8.73 -3.64
CA PRO A 37 -0.47 7.76 -3.93
C PRO A 37 -0.97 6.51 -4.65
N ASP A 38 -2.13 5.96 -4.28
CA ASP A 38 -2.73 4.76 -4.89
C ASP A 38 -3.23 4.97 -6.33
N LEU A 39 -3.23 6.20 -6.84
CA LEU A 39 -3.50 6.44 -8.26
C LEU A 39 -2.44 5.84 -9.19
N ASP A 40 -1.33 5.37 -8.63
CA ASP A 40 -0.31 4.61 -9.34
C ASP A 40 -0.85 3.28 -9.93
N VAL A 41 -1.92 2.72 -9.36
CA VAL A 41 -2.63 1.56 -9.90
C VAL A 41 -3.11 1.77 -11.35
N MET A 42 -3.29 3.02 -11.76
CA MET A 42 -3.62 3.36 -13.16
C MET A 42 -2.52 2.95 -14.16
N ALA A 43 -1.30 2.65 -13.69
CA ALA A 43 -0.24 2.07 -14.51
C ALA A 43 -0.68 0.77 -15.19
N ASN A 44 -1.49 -0.05 -14.52
CA ASN A 44 -2.05 -1.30 -15.09
C ASN A 44 -2.86 -1.11 -16.37
N LEU A 45 -3.34 0.10 -16.65
CA LEU A 45 -4.11 0.41 -17.87
C LEU A 45 -3.22 0.64 -19.10
N VAL A 46 -1.92 0.88 -18.91
CA VAL A 46 -1.05 1.40 -19.97
C VAL A 46 0.28 0.68 -20.11
N THR A 47 0.58 -0.28 -19.22
CA THR A 47 1.85 -1.02 -19.21
C THR A 47 1.65 -2.51 -18.90
N ASP A 48 2.73 -3.30 -19.02
CA ASP A 48 2.74 -4.72 -18.62
C ASP A 48 2.69 -4.89 -17.09
N GLU A 49 2.25 -6.07 -16.64
CA GLU A 49 2.04 -6.36 -15.21
C GLU A 49 3.34 -6.21 -14.39
N ILE A 50 4.48 -6.57 -14.94
CA ILE A 50 5.78 -6.48 -14.25
C ILE A 50 6.22 -5.02 -14.11
N SER A 51 6.00 -4.18 -15.13
CA SER A 51 6.23 -2.74 -15.04
C SER A 51 5.27 -2.10 -14.04
N ALA A 52 4.00 -2.49 -14.04
CA ALA A 52 3.02 -2.01 -13.08
C ALA A 52 3.38 -2.44 -11.65
N LEU A 53 3.81 -3.69 -11.44
CA LEU A 53 4.29 -4.19 -10.15
C LEU A 53 5.49 -3.39 -9.63
N ALA A 54 6.47 -3.11 -10.49
CA ALA A 54 7.64 -2.31 -10.12
C ALA A 54 7.26 -0.88 -9.76
N PHE A 55 6.31 -0.29 -10.49
CA PHE A 55 5.84 1.09 -10.27
C PHE A 55 4.93 1.23 -9.06
N HIS A 56 4.16 0.19 -8.71
CA HIS A 56 3.26 0.25 -7.57
C HIS A 56 4.01 0.46 -6.26
N ARG A 57 3.58 1.47 -5.50
CA ARG A 57 4.23 1.98 -4.28
C ARG A 57 5.66 2.48 -4.50
N ALA A 58 5.94 3.04 -5.68
CA ALA A 58 7.21 3.68 -6.00
C ALA A 58 7.15 5.20 -5.75
N ILE A 59 7.44 5.99 -6.78
CA ILE A 59 7.62 7.45 -6.65
C ILE A 59 6.42 8.16 -6.00
N THR A 60 5.19 7.78 -6.31
CA THR A 60 3.97 8.38 -5.72
C THR A 60 3.84 8.12 -4.22
N HIS A 61 4.47 7.05 -3.73
CA HIS A 61 4.54 6.66 -2.33
C HIS A 61 5.85 7.09 -1.64
N SER A 62 6.68 7.91 -2.29
CA SER A 62 7.93 8.37 -1.71
C SER A 62 7.74 9.61 -0.82
N LEU A 63 8.70 9.79 0.09
CA LEU A 63 8.82 11.03 0.86
C LEU A 63 9.06 12.22 -0.07
N THR A 64 9.85 12.03 -1.14
CA THR A 64 10.13 13.04 -2.16
C THR A 64 8.83 13.53 -2.81
N PHE A 65 7.97 12.61 -3.25
CA PHE A 65 6.67 12.97 -3.82
C PHE A 65 5.81 13.74 -2.82
N SER A 66 5.70 13.25 -1.58
CA SER A 66 4.90 13.89 -0.53
C SER A 66 5.34 15.33 -0.27
N ILE A 67 6.66 15.58 -0.25
CA ILE A 67 7.25 16.91 -0.02
C ILE A 67 7.02 17.84 -1.23
N LEU A 68 7.22 17.35 -2.45
CA LEU A 68 7.19 18.19 -3.65
C LEU A 68 5.77 18.36 -4.25
N ALA A 69 4.92 17.32 -4.20
CA ALA A 69 3.55 17.43 -4.69
C ALA A 69 2.66 18.31 -3.81
N ALA A 70 2.91 18.35 -2.49
CA ALA A 70 2.10 19.14 -1.57
C ALA A 70 2.07 20.65 -1.88
N PRO A 71 3.20 21.37 -2.11
CA PRO A 71 3.15 22.78 -2.51
C PRO A 71 2.56 22.98 -3.91
N ILE A 72 2.77 22.06 -4.87
CA ILE A 72 2.19 22.15 -6.21
C ILE A 72 0.66 22.11 -6.13
N LEU A 73 0.11 21.10 -5.45
CA LEU A 73 -1.34 20.94 -5.27
C LEU A 73 -1.92 22.04 -4.37
N GLY A 74 -1.20 22.45 -3.35
CA GLY A 74 -1.56 23.55 -2.47
C GLY A 74 -1.66 24.88 -3.22
N TRP A 75 -0.69 25.16 -4.10
CA TRP A 75 -0.71 26.33 -4.99
C TRP A 75 -1.89 26.25 -5.96
N LEU A 76 -2.10 25.11 -6.61
CA LEU A 76 -3.19 24.93 -7.55
C LEU A 76 -4.55 25.22 -6.90
N LEU A 77 -4.86 24.58 -5.75
CA LEU A 77 -6.16 24.82 -5.09
C LEU A 77 -6.30 26.24 -4.56
N HIS A 78 -5.23 26.84 -4.04
CA HIS A 78 -5.25 28.25 -3.64
C HIS A 78 -5.60 29.17 -4.82
N ARG A 79 -4.95 28.97 -5.97
CA ARG A 79 -5.22 29.74 -7.20
C ARG A 79 -6.63 29.48 -7.73
N MET A 80 -7.06 28.23 -7.75
CA MET A 80 -8.41 27.88 -8.20
C MET A 80 -9.52 28.46 -7.31
N ASP A 81 -9.28 28.60 -6.01
CA ASP A 81 -10.20 29.26 -5.09
C ASP A 81 -10.21 30.82 -5.28
N ALA A 82 -9.08 31.39 -5.71
CA ALA A 82 -8.95 32.84 -5.93
C ALA A 82 -9.57 33.30 -7.26
N HIS A 83 -9.59 32.47 -8.30
CA HIS A 83 -10.11 32.85 -9.61
C HIS A 83 -11.64 32.97 -9.60
N GLU A 84 -12.15 34.12 -10.02
CA GLU A 84 -13.54 34.35 -10.35
C GLU A 84 -13.84 33.98 -11.80
N GLY A 85 -15.12 33.92 -12.19
CA GLY A 85 -15.53 33.63 -13.56
C GLY A 85 -15.64 32.14 -13.93
N GLY A 86 -15.50 31.21 -12.96
CA GLY A 86 -15.72 29.79 -13.17
C GLY A 86 -14.77 29.17 -14.21
N LEU A 87 -15.26 28.25 -15.03
CA LEU A 87 -14.49 27.55 -16.07
C LEU A 87 -14.14 28.45 -17.28
N ARG A 88 -14.79 29.62 -17.43
CA ARG A 88 -14.51 30.57 -18.51
C ARG A 88 -13.21 31.36 -18.29
N ASN A 89 -12.65 31.35 -17.07
CA ASN A 89 -11.41 32.08 -16.78
C ASN A 89 -10.18 31.34 -17.34
N PRO A 90 -9.48 31.90 -18.34
CA PRO A 90 -8.31 31.24 -18.96
C PRO A 90 -7.15 31.04 -17.99
N ALA A 91 -7.02 31.86 -16.94
CA ALA A 91 -5.97 31.70 -15.94
C ALA A 91 -6.10 30.38 -15.16
N ARG A 92 -7.32 29.83 -15.02
CA ARG A 92 -7.51 28.50 -14.40
C ARG A 92 -6.91 27.37 -15.21
N TRP A 93 -7.10 27.41 -16.53
CA TRP A 93 -6.57 26.40 -17.43
C TRP A 93 -5.06 26.46 -17.50
N ARG A 94 -4.50 27.67 -17.50
CA ARG A 94 -3.05 27.87 -17.41
C ARG A 94 -2.49 27.28 -16.10
N ASP A 95 -3.08 27.61 -14.95
CA ASP A 95 -2.59 27.17 -13.64
C ASP A 95 -2.76 25.63 -13.50
N LEU A 96 -3.83 25.06 -14.05
CA LEU A 96 -4.02 23.61 -14.14
C LEU A 96 -2.93 22.94 -14.99
N GLY A 97 -2.63 23.52 -16.16
CA GLY A 97 -1.57 23.03 -17.06
C GLY A 97 -0.18 23.07 -16.41
N VAL A 98 0.14 24.16 -15.69
CA VAL A 98 1.40 24.30 -14.96
C VAL A 98 1.50 23.23 -13.86
N ALA A 99 0.45 23.02 -13.08
CA ALA A 99 0.44 21.99 -12.04
C ALA A 99 0.55 20.58 -12.65
N ALA A 100 -0.18 20.32 -13.76
CA ALA A 100 -0.10 19.05 -14.46
C ALA A 100 1.31 18.76 -14.97
N LEU A 101 1.96 19.75 -15.60
CA LEU A 101 3.34 19.61 -16.07
C LEU A 101 4.31 19.34 -14.90
N ALA A 102 4.16 20.06 -13.79
CA ALA A 102 5.01 19.87 -12.61
C ALA A 102 4.84 18.48 -11.97
N ILE A 103 3.60 17.99 -11.85
CA ILE A 103 3.32 16.63 -11.36
C ILE A 103 3.85 15.57 -12.35
N PHE A 104 3.64 15.78 -13.66
CA PHE A 104 4.18 14.88 -14.69
C PHE A 104 5.71 14.76 -14.60
N ILE A 105 6.41 15.88 -14.50
CA ILE A 105 7.88 15.89 -14.33
C ILE A 105 8.27 15.15 -13.04
N LEU A 106 7.54 15.34 -11.96
CA LEU A 106 7.82 14.67 -10.69
C LEU A 106 7.60 13.16 -10.80
N VAL A 107 6.51 12.70 -11.38
CA VAL A 107 6.19 11.27 -11.51
C VAL A 107 7.06 10.60 -12.56
N ALA A 108 7.08 11.10 -13.78
CA ALA A 108 7.86 10.49 -14.86
C ALA A 108 9.37 10.64 -14.64
N GLY A 109 9.83 11.84 -14.24
CA GLY A 109 11.24 12.10 -13.97
C GLY A 109 11.78 11.29 -12.78
N GLY A 110 10.99 11.19 -11.70
CA GLY A 110 11.34 10.36 -10.54
C GLY A 110 11.39 8.86 -10.84
N SER A 111 10.68 8.42 -11.87
CA SER A 111 10.65 7.00 -12.28
C SER A 111 11.76 6.59 -13.24
N LEU A 112 12.58 7.53 -13.72
CA LEU A 112 13.69 7.23 -14.67
C LEU A 112 14.76 6.31 -14.10
N VAL A 113 14.86 6.19 -12.79
CA VAL A 113 15.79 5.28 -12.10
C VAL A 113 15.27 3.85 -11.97
N MET A 114 14.01 3.62 -12.34
CA MET A 114 13.37 2.31 -12.23
C MET A 114 13.69 1.42 -13.44
N PRO A 115 13.68 0.08 -13.28
CA PRO A 115 13.88 -0.86 -14.38
C PRO A 115 12.63 -0.98 -15.27
N ILE A 116 12.09 0.17 -15.72
CA ILE A 116 10.91 0.28 -16.57
C ILE A 116 11.33 0.95 -17.89
N PRO A 117 10.87 0.45 -19.06
CA PRO A 117 11.18 1.09 -20.34
C PRO A 117 10.72 2.56 -20.38
N SER A 118 11.52 3.45 -20.96
CA SER A 118 11.24 4.90 -20.95
C SER A 118 9.89 5.27 -21.53
N LEU A 119 9.44 4.56 -22.58
CA LEU A 119 8.11 4.79 -23.17
C LEU A 119 6.99 4.45 -22.16
N GLU A 120 7.15 3.38 -21.40
CA GLU A 120 6.18 2.98 -20.37
C GLU A 120 6.16 4.01 -19.23
N ILE A 121 7.31 4.54 -18.82
CA ILE A 121 7.40 5.63 -17.82
C ILE A 121 6.60 6.86 -18.29
N LEU A 122 6.70 7.24 -19.56
CA LEU A 122 5.94 8.38 -20.10
C LEU A 122 4.43 8.12 -20.09
N LYS A 123 3.98 6.92 -20.45
CA LYS A 123 2.57 6.52 -20.39
C LYS A 123 2.05 6.55 -18.94
N ILE A 124 2.77 5.91 -18.04
CA ILE A 124 2.43 5.88 -16.61
C ILE A 124 2.38 7.31 -16.04
N GLY A 125 3.41 8.11 -16.28
CA GLY A 125 3.46 9.50 -15.83
C GLY A 125 2.27 10.31 -16.33
N SER A 126 1.85 10.10 -17.57
CA SER A 126 0.69 10.78 -18.16
C SER A 126 -0.62 10.38 -17.48
N VAL A 127 -0.90 9.07 -17.34
CA VAL A 127 -2.18 8.60 -16.79
C VAL A 127 -2.31 8.93 -15.31
N VAL A 128 -1.23 8.77 -14.53
CA VAL A 128 -1.21 9.11 -13.10
C VAL A 128 -1.39 10.62 -12.89
N THR A 129 -0.71 11.45 -13.70
CA THR A 129 -0.89 12.91 -13.66
C THR A 129 -2.33 13.31 -13.95
N LEU A 130 -2.93 12.75 -15.01
CA LEU A 130 -4.33 13.02 -15.35
C LEU A 130 -5.27 12.64 -14.21
N ALA A 131 -5.05 11.49 -13.57
CA ALA A 131 -5.83 11.06 -12.42
C ALA A 131 -5.70 12.02 -11.23
N ILE A 132 -4.48 12.47 -10.89
CA ILE A 132 -4.24 13.43 -9.80
C ILE A 132 -4.94 14.78 -10.08
N ILE A 133 -4.83 15.29 -11.29
CA ILE A 133 -5.39 16.59 -11.68
C ILE A 133 -6.91 16.54 -11.88
N PHE A 134 -7.49 15.38 -12.15
CA PHE A 134 -8.92 15.18 -12.32
C PHE A 134 -9.74 15.69 -11.10
N PHE A 135 -9.32 15.44 -9.88
CA PHE A 135 -10.07 15.85 -8.68
C PHE A 135 -10.16 17.36 -8.50
N PRO A 136 -9.07 18.16 -8.59
CA PRO A 136 -9.17 19.62 -8.61
C PRO A 136 -10.09 20.14 -9.72
N LEU A 137 -10.00 19.57 -10.92
CA LEU A 137 -10.85 19.93 -12.06
C LEU A 137 -12.33 19.61 -11.78
N LEU A 138 -12.65 18.40 -11.35
CA LEU A 138 -14.01 17.98 -11.01
C LEU A 138 -14.60 18.84 -9.89
N SER A 139 -13.83 19.16 -8.84
CA SER A 139 -14.31 20.04 -7.76
C SER A 139 -14.66 21.43 -8.26
N THR A 140 -13.91 21.94 -9.22
CA THR A 140 -14.14 23.25 -9.83
C THR A 140 -15.40 23.22 -10.70
N LEU A 141 -15.56 22.18 -11.51
CA LEU A 141 -16.75 21.97 -12.34
C LEU A 141 -18.01 21.88 -11.46
N LEU A 142 -18.00 21.04 -10.44
CA LEU A 142 -19.15 20.89 -9.52
C LEU A 142 -19.50 22.18 -8.79
N ARG A 143 -18.50 22.99 -8.41
CA ARG A 143 -18.74 24.32 -7.82
C ARG A 143 -19.35 25.27 -8.83
N ALA A 144 -18.83 25.31 -10.05
CA ALA A 144 -19.34 26.15 -11.12
C ALA A 144 -20.79 25.81 -11.47
N LEU A 145 -21.13 24.53 -11.59
CA LEU A 145 -22.50 24.05 -11.89
C LEU A 145 -23.49 24.38 -10.76
N ARG A 146 -23.03 24.41 -9.50
CA ARG A 146 -23.87 24.72 -8.34
C ARG A 146 -23.90 26.20 -7.97
N GLY A 147 -23.22 27.09 -8.71
CA GLY A 147 -23.11 28.49 -8.40
C GLY A 147 -22.47 28.81 -7.04
N ILE A 148 -21.68 27.87 -6.48
CA ILE A 148 -21.09 28.01 -5.15
C ILE A 148 -19.77 28.78 -5.24
N SER A 149 -19.78 30.03 -4.71
CA SER A 149 -18.55 30.75 -4.43
C SER A 149 -18.28 30.78 -2.92
N ARG A 150 -16.97 30.72 -2.54
CA ARG A 150 -16.59 30.88 -1.13
C ARG A 150 -16.26 32.34 -0.86
N PRO A 151 -16.79 32.92 0.23
CA PRO A 151 -16.31 34.22 0.69
C PRO A 151 -14.78 34.18 0.92
N PRO A 152 -14.06 35.29 0.65
CA PRO A 152 -12.59 35.33 0.79
C PRO A 152 -12.09 34.87 2.16
N GLU A 153 -12.80 35.19 3.24
CA GLU A 153 -12.45 34.83 4.62
C GLU A 153 -12.45 33.31 4.88
N GLN A 154 -13.24 32.57 4.11
CA GLN A 154 -13.33 31.10 4.22
C GLN A 154 -12.34 30.36 3.30
N ARG A 155 -11.62 31.06 2.43
CA ARG A 155 -10.65 30.45 1.51
C ARG A 155 -9.37 30.13 2.28
N PRO A 156 -8.89 28.86 2.26
CA PRO A 156 -7.59 28.54 2.84
C PRO A 156 -6.47 29.23 2.05
N GLY A 157 -5.50 29.80 2.75
CA GLY A 157 -4.30 30.35 2.12
C GLY A 157 -3.37 29.23 1.60
N PHE A 158 -2.41 29.60 0.74
CA PHE A 158 -1.43 28.70 0.14
C PHE A 158 -0.75 27.78 1.18
N ARG A 159 -0.18 28.36 2.24
CA ARG A 159 0.51 27.60 3.31
C ARG A 159 -0.39 26.54 3.95
N LEU A 160 -1.66 26.86 4.17
CA LEU A 160 -2.59 25.92 4.80
C LEU A 160 -2.99 24.79 3.86
N TRP A 161 -3.16 25.06 2.55
CA TRP A 161 -3.35 24.02 1.54
C TRP A 161 -2.11 23.15 1.39
N THR A 162 -0.90 23.71 1.42
CA THR A 162 0.37 22.94 1.37
C THR A 162 0.49 21.98 2.55
N TRP A 163 0.26 22.46 3.78
CA TRP A 163 0.28 21.60 4.96
C TRP A 163 -0.80 20.51 4.92
N PHE A 164 -1.97 20.84 4.40
CA PHE A 164 -3.04 19.89 4.22
C PHE A 164 -2.62 18.74 3.27
N PHE A 165 -2.12 19.05 2.09
CA PHE A 165 -1.66 18.03 1.14
C PHE A 165 -0.45 17.26 1.68
N PHE A 166 0.49 17.94 2.30
CA PHE A 166 1.65 17.28 2.89
C PHE A 166 1.25 16.19 3.87
N TRP A 167 0.46 16.53 4.89
CA TRP A 167 0.06 15.55 5.88
C TRP A 167 -0.88 14.47 5.33
N SER A 168 -1.80 14.83 4.44
CA SER A 168 -2.72 13.85 3.85
C SER A 168 -2.02 12.85 2.91
N ILE A 169 -0.97 13.29 2.20
CA ILE A 169 -0.21 12.43 1.29
C ILE A 169 0.82 11.60 2.07
N ILE A 170 1.63 12.22 2.96
CA ILE A 170 2.76 11.54 3.61
C ILE A 170 2.33 10.44 4.59
N THR A 171 1.17 10.60 5.24
CA THR A 171 0.65 9.56 6.16
C THR A 171 0.31 8.27 5.43
N HIS A 172 -0.01 8.32 4.14
CA HIS A 172 -0.31 7.15 3.32
C HIS A 172 0.90 6.21 3.17
N PRO A 173 2.04 6.61 2.57
CA PRO A 173 3.19 5.72 2.41
C PRO A 173 3.81 5.29 3.74
N LEU A 174 3.73 6.12 4.80
CA LEU A 174 4.20 5.72 6.12
C LEU A 174 3.36 4.58 6.70
N LEU A 175 2.03 4.61 6.51
CA LEU A 175 1.16 3.52 6.91
C LEU A 175 1.37 2.26 6.05
N ASP A 176 1.63 2.43 4.77
CA ASP A 176 1.92 1.32 3.85
C ASP A 176 3.23 0.61 4.17
N ALA A 177 4.24 1.34 4.63
CA ALA A 177 5.50 0.77 5.08
C ALA A 177 5.35 -0.15 6.31
N CYS A 178 4.23 -0.09 7.04
CA CYS A 178 3.94 -1.01 8.12
C CYS A 178 3.51 -2.40 7.62
N THR A 179 3.12 -2.54 6.33
CA THR A 179 2.63 -3.79 5.75
C THR A 179 3.73 -4.61 5.08
N THR A 180 3.46 -5.89 4.84
CA THR A 180 4.40 -6.83 4.19
C THR A 180 4.65 -6.51 2.72
N TYR A 181 3.73 -5.82 2.04
CA TYR A 181 3.92 -5.44 0.64
C TYR A 181 5.16 -4.56 0.47
N GLY A 182 5.43 -3.67 1.42
CA GLY A 182 6.53 -2.72 1.40
C GLY A 182 6.28 -1.50 0.53
N THR A 183 7.08 -0.46 0.73
CA THR A 183 6.92 0.85 0.08
C THR A 183 8.28 1.46 -0.21
N GLN A 184 8.49 1.98 -1.42
CA GLN A 184 9.74 2.61 -1.86
C GLN A 184 9.82 4.06 -1.35
N LEU A 185 9.96 4.24 -0.03
CA LEU A 185 9.93 5.56 0.63
C LEU A 185 11.00 6.53 0.12
N PHE A 186 12.13 6.01 -0.34
CA PHE A 186 13.31 6.80 -0.68
C PHE A 186 13.48 7.07 -2.17
N GLN A 187 12.49 6.74 -3.00
CA GLN A 187 12.51 7.09 -4.41
C GLN A 187 12.64 8.63 -4.61
N PRO A 188 13.41 9.09 -5.61
CA PRO A 188 14.14 8.36 -6.66
C PRO A 188 15.58 7.93 -6.27
N PHE A 189 16.00 8.08 -5.02
CA PHE A 189 17.38 7.86 -4.58
C PHE A 189 17.68 6.40 -4.24
N SER A 190 16.66 5.60 -3.94
CA SER A 190 16.79 4.19 -3.61
C SER A 190 15.49 3.45 -3.94
N ASP A 191 15.62 2.22 -4.42
CA ASP A 191 14.54 1.27 -4.68
C ASP A 191 14.25 0.36 -3.49
N TYR A 192 14.87 0.62 -2.33
CA TYR A 192 14.63 -0.12 -1.09
C TYR A 192 13.15 -0.07 -0.69
N ARG A 193 12.57 -1.23 -0.45
CA ARG A 193 11.17 -1.40 -0.04
C ARG A 193 11.09 -1.52 1.48
N ALA A 194 10.73 -0.41 2.13
CA ALA A 194 10.49 -0.41 3.58
C ALA A 194 9.24 -1.24 3.90
N ALA A 195 9.41 -2.35 4.62
CA ALA A 195 8.36 -3.25 5.08
C ALA A 195 8.59 -3.63 6.54
N LEU A 196 7.78 -3.06 7.43
CA LEU A 196 7.91 -3.31 8.88
C LEU A 196 7.17 -4.56 9.33
N ASN A 197 6.29 -5.11 8.49
CA ASN A 197 5.60 -6.40 8.67
C ASN A 197 4.84 -6.50 10.00
N ASN A 198 4.33 -5.40 10.55
CA ASN A 198 3.68 -5.38 11.85
C ASN A 198 2.15 -5.38 11.79
N ILE A 199 1.58 -5.05 10.63
CA ILE A 199 0.13 -5.03 10.44
C ILE A 199 -0.27 -5.65 9.10
N SER A 200 -1.42 -6.31 9.06
CA SER A 200 -2.01 -6.84 7.82
C SER A 200 -2.41 -5.69 6.87
N VAL A 201 -2.40 -5.95 5.56
CA VAL A 201 -2.84 -4.97 4.54
C VAL A 201 -4.26 -4.48 4.79
N ALA A 202 -5.15 -5.37 5.24
CA ALA A 202 -6.49 -5.03 5.70
C ALA A 202 -6.64 -5.51 7.14
N ASP A 203 -6.77 -4.58 8.09
CA ASP A 203 -6.98 -4.88 9.51
C ASP A 203 -8.27 -4.21 10.01
N PRO A 204 -9.36 -5.00 10.21
CA PRO A 204 -10.63 -4.47 10.67
C PRO A 204 -10.57 -3.80 12.04
N VAL A 205 -9.70 -4.29 12.94
CA VAL A 205 -9.56 -3.74 14.29
C VAL A 205 -8.90 -2.37 14.27
N TYR A 206 -8.01 -2.14 13.33
CA TYR A 206 -7.45 -0.81 13.07
C TYR A 206 -8.50 0.12 12.43
N THR A 207 -9.18 -0.37 11.38
CA THR A 207 -9.96 0.47 10.47
C THR A 207 -11.32 0.84 11.02
N PHE A 208 -12.11 -0.13 11.52
CA PHE A 208 -13.51 0.15 11.88
C PHE A 208 -13.68 1.08 13.08
N PRO A 209 -12.95 0.95 14.19
CA PRO A 209 -13.05 1.93 15.27
C PRO A 209 -12.64 3.34 14.82
N PHE A 210 -11.58 3.44 14.00
CA PHE A 210 -11.13 4.72 13.45
C PHE A 210 -12.20 5.36 12.57
N LEU A 211 -12.75 4.61 11.62
CA LEU A 211 -13.82 5.05 10.72
C LEU A 211 -15.07 5.49 11.50
N LEU A 212 -15.46 4.74 12.53
CA LEU A 212 -16.60 5.09 13.39
C LEU A 212 -16.43 6.50 13.99
N PHE A 213 -15.29 6.79 14.58
CA PHE A 213 -15.03 8.11 15.19
C PHE A 213 -14.93 9.23 14.15
N VAL A 214 -14.41 8.98 12.96
CA VAL A 214 -14.41 9.93 11.84
C VAL A 214 -15.84 10.21 11.37
N ILE A 215 -16.70 9.19 11.27
CA ILE A 215 -18.12 9.36 10.93
C ILE A 215 -18.85 10.17 12.00
N ILE A 216 -18.66 9.85 13.29
CA ILE A 216 -19.26 10.61 14.41
C ILE A 216 -18.82 12.09 14.31
N ALA A 217 -17.52 12.34 14.14
CA ALA A 217 -16.99 13.70 13.98
C ALA A 217 -17.64 14.43 12.81
N SER A 218 -17.90 13.75 11.69
CA SER A 218 -18.53 14.34 10.49
C SER A 218 -19.97 14.81 10.73
N ARG A 219 -20.66 14.24 11.73
CA ARG A 219 -22.05 14.59 12.10
C ARG A 219 -22.14 15.73 13.11
N MET A 220 -21.01 16.16 13.67
CA MET A 220 -20.94 17.24 14.65
C MET A 220 -20.84 18.62 13.98
N ALA A 221 -21.23 19.67 14.70
CA ALA A 221 -21.15 21.05 14.23
C ALA A 221 -19.70 21.41 13.85
N LYS A 222 -19.51 22.09 12.72
CA LYS A 222 -18.22 22.43 12.08
C LYS A 222 -17.19 23.01 13.05
N THR A 223 -17.60 23.94 13.92
CA THR A 223 -16.73 24.63 14.87
C THR A 223 -16.79 24.04 16.29
N GLY A 224 -17.59 22.98 16.48
CA GLY A 224 -17.82 22.36 17.77
C GLY A 224 -16.58 21.70 18.37
N ARG A 225 -16.41 21.83 19.68
CA ARG A 225 -15.40 21.05 20.45
C ARG A 225 -15.58 19.54 20.28
N PRO A 226 -16.83 18.98 20.36
CA PRO A 226 -17.02 17.53 20.23
C PRO A 226 -16.48 16.96 18.92
N ARG A 227 -16.66 17.67 17.78
CA ARG A 227 -16.13 17.25 16.49
C ARG A 227 -14.63 16.94 16.52
N ARG A 228 -13.86 17.85 17.10
CA ARG A 228 -12.41 17.66 17.21
C ARG A 228 -12.04 16.57 18.19
N ILE A 229 -12.77 16.49 19.31
CA ILE A 229 -12.54 15.43 20.31
C ILE A 229 -12.74 14.06 19.68
N PHE A 230 -13.84 13.81 19.01
CA PHE A 230 -14.11 12.52 18.35
C PHE A 230 -13.08 12.20 17.26
N ASN A 231 -12.67 13.17 16.45
CA ASN A 231 -11.62 12.96 15.47
C ASN A 231 -10.28 12.56 16.12
N TRP A 232 -9.88 13.23 17.21
CA TRP A 232 -8.67 12.89 17.96
C TRP A 232 -8.76 11.57 18.70
N ILE A 233 -9.95 11.17 19.18
CA ILE A 233 -10.17 9.84 19.75
C ILE A 233 -9.93 8.77 18.68
N GLY A 234 -10.47 8.96 17.47
CA GLY A 234 -10.23 8.03 16.36
C GLY A 234 -8.74 7.88 16.03
N ILE A 235 -8.03 9.01 15.87
CA ILE A 235 -6.57 9.01 15.66
C ILE A 235 -5.85 8.34 16.83
N GLY A 236 -6.22 8.65 18.07
CA GLY A 236 -5.59 8.09 19.27
C GLY A 236 -5.74 6.57 19.38
N ILE A 237 -6.95 6.04 19.13
CA ILE A 237 -7.22 4.59 19.15
C ILE A 237 -6.43 3.88 18.05
N SER A 238 -6.45 4.39 16.82
CA SER A 238 -5.70 3.79 15.72
C SER A 238 -4.19 3.84 15.95
N SER A 239 -3.67 4.94 16.50
CA SER A 239 -2.25 5.06 16.85
C SER A 239 -1.86 4.10 18.00
N ALA A 240 -2.70 3.97 19.03
CA ALA A 240 -2.47 3.04 20.12
C ALA A 240 -2.47 1.58 19.62
N TYR A 241 -3.40 1.24 18.73
CA TYR A 241 -3.42 -0.07 18.10
C TYR A 241 -2.17 -0.30 17.23
N MET A 242 -1.71 0.69 16.47
CA MET A 242 -0.46 0.60 15.70
C MET A 242 0.74 0.31 16.63
N ILE A 243 0.85 0.98 17.76
CA ILE A 243 1.90 0.69 18.77
C ILE A 243 1.78 -0.75 19.28
N PHE A 244 0.55 -1.22 19.51
CA PHE A 244 0.30 -2.60 19.92
C PHE A 244 0.74 -3.61 18.84
N THR A 245 0.52 -3.33 17.56
CA THR A 245 0.99 -4.21 16.47
C THR A 245 2.53 -4.30 16.41
N PHE A 246 3.24 -3.21 16.68
CA PHE A 246 4.70 -3.22 16.82
C PHE A 246 5.17 -4.05 18.01
N TYR A 247 4.49 -3.94 19.16
CA TYR A 247 4.79 -4.77 20.31
C TYR A 247 4.62 -6.26 19.99
N ASN A 248 3.52 -6.63 19.31
CA ASN A 248 3.28 -8.00 18.88
C ASN A 248 4.36 -8.48 17.91
N LYS A 249 4.78 -7.63 16.94
CA LYS A 249 5.87 -7.95 16.00
C LYS A 249 7.15 -8.34 16.73
N VAL A 250 7.61 -7.52 17.65
CA VAL A 250 8.83 -7.80 18.44
C VAL A 250 8.70 -9.08 19.28
N LYS A 251 7.53 -9.29 19.91
CA LYS A 251 7.24 -10.51 20.68
C LYS A 251 7.30 -11.75 19.80
N VAL A 252 6.64 -11.72 18.64
CA VAL A 252 6.54 -12.84 17.71
C VAL A 252 7.90 -13.15 17.08
N ASP A 253 8.66 -12.14 16.67
CA ASP A 253 10.03 -12.35 16.15
C ASP A 253 10.88 -13.12 17.16
N GLY A 254 10.83 -12.75 18.45
CA GLY A 254 11.56 -13.46 19.48
C GLY A 254 11.06 -14.90 19.73
N ILE A 255 9.77 -15.17 19.51
CA ILE A 255 9.20 -16.54 19.60
C ILE A 255 9.70 -17.38 18.43
N PHE A 256 9.64 -16.87 17.21
CA PHE A 256 10.13 -17.55 16.01
C PHE A 256 11.63 -17.88 16.13
N GLU A 257 12.44 -16.91 16.53
CA GLU A 257 13.87 -17.11 16.70
C GLU A 257 14.18 -18.24 17.69
N ARG A 258 13.56 -18.24 18.86
CA ARG A 258 13.73 -19.30 19.86
C ARG A 258 13.24 -20.67 19.36
N SER A 259 12.13 -20.70 18.61
CA SER A 259 11.60 -21.95 18.05
C SER A 259 12.54 -22.53 16.99
N LEU A 260 13.11 -21.69 16.12
CA LEU A 260 14.13 -22.12 15.13
C LEU A 260 15.38 -22.67 15.82
N GLN A 261 15.84 -22.02 16.89
CA GLN A 261 16.98 -22.48 17.69
C GLN A 261 16.69 -23.84 18.38
N ARG A 262 15.49 -23.99 18.96
CA ARG A 262 15.06 -25.23 19.61
C ARG A 262 15.05 -26.42 18.62
N GLU A 263 14.55 -26.19 17.40
CA GLU A 263 14.51 -27.20 16.34
C GLU A 263 15.88 -27.38 15.64
N GLN A 264 16.91 -26.65 16.08
CA GLN A 264 18.27 -26.66 15.50
C GLN A 264 18.28 -26.35 14.00
N ILE A 265 17.35 -25.52 13.54
CA ILE A 265 17.28 -25.10 12.14
C ILE A 265 18.31 -23.99 11.91
N ALA A 266 19.31 -24.27 11.09
CA ALA A 266 20.28 -23.25 10.67
C ALA A 266 19.64 -22.33 9.63
N VAL A 267 19.51 -21.05 9.96
CA VAL A 267 18.89 -20.06 9.09
C VAL A 267 19.86 -18.92 8.76
N GLN A 268 19.77 -18.43 7.53
CA GLN A 268 20.50 -17.23 7.08
C GLN A 268 19.78 -15.96 7.50
N ARG A 269 18.45 -15.93 7.36
CA ARG A 269 17.55 -14.85 7.75
C ARG A 269 16.13 -15.38 7.92
N PHE A 270 15.31 -14.64 8.62
CA PHE A 270 13.87 -14.92 8.70
C PHE A 270 13.06 -13.64 8.74
N MET A 271 11.78 -13.75 8.43
CA MET A 271 10.79 -12.70 8.60
C MET A 271 9.51 -13.27 9.20
N THR A 272 8.76 -12.43 9.90
CA THR A 272 7.41 -12.75 10.34
C THR A 272 6.44 -11.66 9.89
N SER A 273 5.19 -12.01 9.67
CA SER A 273 4.10 -11.09 9.35
C SER A 273 2.78 -11.59 9.90
N PRO A 274 1.83 -10.71 10.26
CA PRO A 274 0.49 -11.14 10.62
C PRO A 274 -0.25 -11.66 9.38
N THR A 275 -1.11 -12.65 9.58
CA THR A 275 -1.99 -13.14 8.50
C THR A 275 -3.08 -12.13 8.17
N ILE A 276 -3.81 -12.37 7.09
CA ILE A 276 -4.85 -11.46 6.62
C ILE A 276 -5.93 -11.18 7.67
N LEU A 277 -6.43 -9.94 7.74
CA LEU A 277 -7.55 -9.45 8.56
C LEU A 277 -7.33 -9.49 10.09
N ASN A 278 -6.15 -9.79 10.58
CA ASN A 278 -5.92 -9.85 12.03
C ASN A 278 -4.47 -9.54 12.41
N ASN A 279 -4.23 -9.38 13.72
CA ASN A 279 -2.91 -9.24 14.32
C ASN A 279 -2.72 -10.27 15.46
N ILE A 280 -3.43 -11.41 15.38
CA ILE A 280 -3.39 -12.50 16.37
C ILE A 280 -2.62 -13.68 15.82
N LEU A 281 -2.96 -14.14 14.61
CA LEU A 281 -2.26 -15.21 13.93
C LEU A 281 -1.13 -14.64 13.07
N TRP A 282 0.05 -15.15 13.30
CA TRP A 282 1.28 -14.76 12.62
C TRP A 282 1.87 -15.93 11.85
N GLN A 283 2.53 -15.62 10.77
CA GLN A 283 3.34 -16.55 10.00
C GLN A 283 4.79 -16.09 9.97
N GLY A 284 5.70 -17.01 9.74
CA GLY A 284 7.10 -16.70 9.54
C GLY A 284 7.72 -17.60 8.50
N VAL A 285 8.66 -17.05 7.75
CA VAL A 285 9.46 -17.77 6.73
C VAL A 285 10.91 -17.57 7.08
N ALA A 286 11.62 -18.68 7.29
CA ALA A 286 13.04 -18.71 7.58
C ALA A 286 13.80 -19.36 6.42
N GLU A 287 14.89 -18.74 5.98
CA GLU A 287 15.69 -19.17 4.84
C GLU A 287 16.87 -20.03 5.29
N SER A 288 16.96 -21.25 4.76
CA SER A 288 18.15 -22.12 4.81
C SER A 288 18.76 -22.24 3.41
N ASP A 289 19.81 -23.05 3.25
CA ASP A 289 20.54 -23.14 1.97
C ASP A 289 19.66 -23.58 0.79
N SER A 290 18.89 -24.65 0.95
CA SER A 290 18.12 -25.28 -0.13
C SER A 290 16.60 -25.23 0.07
N VAL A 291 16.15 -24.85 1.26
CA VAL A 291 14.73 -24.83 1.64
C VAL A 291 14.38 -23.58 2.44
N TYR A 292 13.10 -23.23 2.44
CA TYR A 292 12.52 -22.35 3.42
C TYR A 292 11.78 -23.16 4.48
N HIS A 293 11.71 -22.62 5.69
CA HIS A 293 10.93 -23.17 6.79
C HIS A 293 9.79 -22.21 7.10
N HIS A 294 8.56 -22.64 6.88
CA HIS A 294 7.36 -21.85 7.18
C HIS A 294 6.73 -22.36 8.46
N GLY A 295 6.42 -21.44 9.38
CA GLY A 295 5.72 -21.75 10.63
C GLY A 295 4.61 -20.75 10.91
N MET A 296 3.66 -21.13 11.76
CA MET A 296 2.58 -20.26 12.23
C MET A 296 2.54 -20.23 13.75
N TYR A 297 2.19 -19.06 14.29
CA TYR A 297 2.01 -18.85 15.72
C TYR A 297 0.83 -17.94 15.98
N SER A 298 -0.05 -18.35 16.91
CA SER A 298 -1.12 -17.50 17.42
C SER A 298 -0.73 -16.89 18.77
N LEU A 299 -1.07 -15.62 18.98
CA LEU A 299 -0.94 -15.00 20.33
C LEU A 299 -1.84 -15.67 21.37
N LEU A 300 -2.77 -16.54 20.95
CA LEU A 300 -3.68 -17.32 21.79
C LEU A 300 -3.21 -18.77 22.00
N ASP A 301 -2.07 -19.18 21.43
CA ASP A 301 -1.48 -20.49 21.69
C ASP A 301 -1.10 -20.65 23.15
N ALA A 302 -1.31 -21.83 23.70
CA ALA A 302 -1.00 -22.15 25.10
C ALA A 302 0.49 -22.00 25.44
N ARG A 303 1.37 -22.24 24.43
CA ARG A 303 2.81 -22.12 24.57
C ARG A 303 3.36 -21.04 23.63
N PRO A 304 4.34 -20.24 24.08
CA PRO A 304 4.97 -19.23 23.26
C PRO A 304 6.04 -19.83 22.34
N GLU A 305 5.63 -20.74 21.44
CA GLU A 305 6.50 -21.47 20.51
C GLU A 305 5.76 -21.76 19.20
N VAL A 306 6.51 -21.95 18.12
CA VAL A 306 6.00 -22.48 16.85
C VAL A 306 6.00 -23.99 16.95
N ASP A 307 4.84 -24.63 16.78
CA ASP A 307 4.69 -26.09 16.98
C ASP A 307 5.46 -26.90 15.95
N SER A 308 5.50 -26.46 14.71
CA SER A 308 6.18 -27.15 13.61
C SER A 308 6.54 -26.21 12.47
N PHE A 309 7.57 -26.58 11.71
CA PHE A 309 7.97 -25.87 10.50
C PHE A 309 7.78 -26.77 9.28
N VAL A 310 7.03 -26.28 8.30
CA VAL A 310 6.88 -26.91 6.99
C VAL A 310 8.09 -26.53 6.12
N GLN A 311 8.76 -27.51 5.55
CA GLN A 311 9.87 -27.27 4.62
C GLN A 311 9.34 -27.01 3.20
N ILE A 312 9.82 -25.95 2.58
CA ILE A 312 9.45 -25.55 1.22
C ILE A 312 10.73 -25.54 0.37
N PRO A 313 10.87 -26.44 -0.61
CA PRO A 313 12.00 -26.43 -1.52
C PRO A 313 12.07 -25.13 -2.32
N LYS A 314 13.28 -24.61 -2.52
CA LYS A 314 13.48 -23.34 -3.26
C LYS A 314 13.23 -23.51 -4.76
N HIS A 315 13.77 -24.56 -5.37
CA HIS A 315 13.75 -24.84 -6.81
C HIS A 315 14.26 -23.68 -7.68
N HIS A 316 15.15 -22.83 -7.15
CA HIS A 316 15.70 -21.65 -7.84
C HIS A 316 16.46 -22.02 -9.12
N ASP A 317 17.01 -23.23 -9.20
CA ASP A 317 17.71 -23.72 -10.39
C ASP A 317 16.81 -23.78 -11.63
N TRP A 318 15.49 -23.93 -11.46
CA TRP A 318 14.56 -24.01 -12.59
C TRP A 318 14.41 -22.69 -13.35
N ILE A 319 14.62 -21.56 -12.69
CA ILE A 319 14.59 -20.23 -13.33
C ILE A 319 15.99 -19.67 -13.58
N ARG A 320 17.06 -20.43 -13.26
CA ARG A 320 18.45 -19.98 -13.47
C ARG A 320 18.74 -19.54 -14.92
N PRO A 321 18.21 -20.21 -15.96
CA PRO A 321 18.40 -19.75 -17.33
C PRO A 321 17.85 -18.36 -17.64
N TYR A 322 16.89 -17.88 -16.83
CA TYR A 322 16.21 -16.60 -16.98
C TYR A 322 16.62 -15.57 -15.92
N ALA A 323 17.67 -15.85 -15.14
CA ALA A 323 18.04 -15.04 -13.98
C ALA A 323 18.37 -13.58 -14.33
N ASP A 324 18.89 -13.33 -15.54
CA ASP A 324 19.24 -12.01 -16.05
C ASP A 324 18.08 -11.31 -16.78
N GLU A 325 16.97 -12.01 -16.99
CA GLU A 325 15.78 -11.42 -17.61
C GLU A 325 15.12 -10.43 -16.66
N ARG A 326 14.77 -9.25 -17.19
CA ARG A 326 14.15 -8.15 -16.42
C ARG A 326 12.95 -8.59 -15.56
N PRO A 327 11.99 -9.40 -16.07
CA PRO A 327 10.86 -9.84 -15.24
C PRO A 327 11.28 -10.61 -14.00
N ILE A 328 12.27 -11.50 -14.13
CA ILE A 328 12.76 -12.31 -13.01
C ILE A 328 13.51 -11.45 -11.99
N GLN A 329 14.33 -10.50 -12.45
CA GLN A 329 15.01 -9.55 -11.55
C GLN A 329 14.01 -8.73 -10.73
N ILE A 330 12.92 -8.26 -11.37
CA ILE A 330 11.85 -7.51 -10.68
C ILE A 330 11.13 -8.39 -9.67
N LEU A 331 10.79 -9.65 -10.02
CA LEU A 331 10.11 -10.55 -9.08
C LEU A 331 10.98 -10.89 -7.88
N ARG A 332 12.27 -11.13 -8.08
CA ARG A 332 13.22 -11.38 -6.99
C ARG A 332 13.37 -10.15 -6.08
N TRP A 333 13.55 -8.99 -6.66
CA TRP A 333 13.57 -7.73 -5.91
C TRP A 333 12.25 -7.50 -5.16
N PHE A 334 11.11 -7.75 -5.80
CA PHE A 334 9.80 -7.57 -5.19
C PHE A 334 9.59 -8.51 -4.00
N SER A 335 9.98 -9.78 -4.13
CA SER A 335 9.84 -10.79 -3.07
C SER A 335 10.91 -10.72 -1.99
N ASP A 336 11.88 -9.80 -2.10
CA ASP A 336 13.07 -9.76 -1.23
C ASP A 336 13.79 -11.13 -1.20
N ASP A 337 13.85 -11.79 -2.37
CA ASP A 337 14.35 -13.16 -2.56
C ASP A 337 13.67 -14.26 -1.70
N TYR A 338 12.54 -14.00 -1.03
CA TYR A 338 11.72 -15.01 -0.36
C TYR A 338 10.75 -15.66 -1.35
N TYR A 339 11.21 -16.55 -2.20
CA TYR A 339 10.36 -17.18 -3.22
C TYR A 339 10.65 -18.65 -3.43
N THR A 340 9.66 -19.37 -3.94
CA THR A 340 9.81 -20.75 -4.45
C THR A 340 9.28 -20.83 -5.87
N ILE A 341 9.82 -21.78 -6.64
CA ILE A 341 9.35 -22.09 -7.99
C ILE A 341 8.60 -23.41 -7.96
N LEU A 342 7.40 -23.41 -8.50
CA LEU A 342 6.61 -24.61 -8.71
C LEU A 342 6.49 -24.92 -10.21
N ARG A 343 6.39 -26.20 -10.56
CA ARG A 343 6.02 -26.66 -11.89
C ARG A 343 4.52 -26.92 -11.90
N ARG A 344 3.81 -26.20 -12.72
CA ARG A 344 2.35 -26.33 -12.90
C ARG A 344 2.01 -27.64 -13.62
N LYS A 345 0.74 -28.06 -13.55
CA LYS A 345 0.23 -29.25 -14.25
C LYS A 345 0.33 -29.09 -15.78
N ASP A 346 0.27 -27.88 -16.29
CA ASP A 346 0.44 -27.56 -17.71
C ASP A 346 1.90 -27.47 -18.16
N GLY A 347 2.85 -27.71 -17.24
CA GLY A 347 4.29 -27.70 -17.52
C GLY A 347 4.96 -26.34 -17.38
N ARG A 348 4.20 -25.23 -17.25
CA ARG A 348 4.76 -23.88 -17.02
C ARG A 348 5.37 -23.78 -15.63
N LEU A 349 6.25 -22.79 -15.45
CA LEU A 349 6.80 -22.46 -14.14
C LEU A 349 5.93 -21.40 -13.47
N GLN A 350 5.85 -21.47 -12.14
CA GLN A 350 5.18 -20.47 -11.33
C GLN A 350 6.14 -19.98 -10.23
N PHE A 351 6.38 -18.66 -10.23
CA PHE A 351 7.12 -17.97 -9.18
C PHE A 351 6.14 -17.61 -8.07
N ASN A 352 6.46 -17.95 -6.82
CA ASN A 352 5.58 -17.71 -5.69
C ASN A 352 6.31 -16.94 -4.60
N ASP A 353 5.77 -15.79 -4.22
CA ASP A 353 6.27 -14.97 -3.11
C ASP A 353 5.80 -15.56 -1.77
N LEU A 354 6.72 -16.05 -0.97
CA LEU A 354 6.45 -16.72 0.30
C LEU A 354 6.09 -15.77 1.44
N ARG A 355 6.35 -14.48 1.29
CA ARG A 355 6.08 -13.46 2.33
C ARG A 355 4.60 -13.32 2.65
N PHE A 356 3.72 -13.67 1.70
CA PHE A 356 2.26 -13.60 1.84
C PHE A 356 1.65 -14.92 2.32
N GLY A 357 2.46 -15.99 2.41
CA GLY A 357 2.05 -17.29 2.92
C GLY A 357 1.15 -18.07 1.98
N SER A 358 0.44 -19.02 2.56
CA SER A 358 -0.45 -19.94 1.89
C SER A 358 -1.89 -19.76 2.36
N MET A 359 -2.84 -19.92 1.43
CA MET A 359 -4.27 -19.96 1.76
C MET A 359 -4.70 -21.27 2.41
N THR A 360 -3.99 -22.38 2.06
CA THR A 360 -4.34 -23.73 2.50
C THR A 360 -3.44 -24.26 3.63
N GLY A 361 -2.39 -23.52 3.98
CA GLY A 361 -1.32 -24.01 4.87
C GLY A 361 -0.37 -25.00 4.21
N ARG A 362 -0.55 -25.29 2.90
CA ARG A 362 0.31 -26.13 2.06
C ARG A 362 1.10 -25.27 1.10
N PHE A 363 2.12 -25.84 0.46
CA PHE A 363 3.03 -25.10 -0.42
C PHE A 363 3.44 -25.94 -1.66
N ASP A 364 2.69 -26.95 -1.99
CA ASP A 364 2.99 -27.94 -3.04
C ASP A 364 2.07 -27.86 -4.26
N SER A 365 0.99 -27.08 -4.18
CA SER A 365 0.07 -26.84 -5.29
C SER A 365 0.18 -25.42 -5.86
N GLU A 366 -0.08 -25.30 -7.14
CA GLU A 366 -0.12 -24.02 -7.88
C GLU A 366 -1.14 -23.02 -7.34
N THR A 367 -2.18 -23.51 -6.63
CA THR A 367 -3.27 -22.69 -6.05
C THR A 367 -3.10 -22.43 -4.55
N ASP A 368 -2.10 -23.04 -3.89
CA ASP A 368 -1.93 -22.91 -2.44
C ASP A 368 -1.48 -21.51 -2.02
N LEU A 369 -0.60 -20.91 -2.82
CA LEU A 369 0.08 -19.67 -2.47
C LEU A 369 -0.73 -18.43 -2.83
N VAL A 370 -0.69 -17.42 -1.95
CA VAL A 370 -1.48 -16.20 -2.09
C VAL A 370 -1.00 -15.33 -3.25
N PHE A 371 0.31 -15.29 -3.50
CA PHE A 371 0.91 -14.36 -4.46
C PHE A 371 1.85 -15.10 -5.41
N GLY A 372 1.36 -15.38 -6.61
CA GLY A 372 2.07 -16.16 -7.62
C GLY A 372 2.10 -15.50 -9.00
N PHE A 373 3.12 -15.82 -9.77
CA PHE A 373 3.30 -15.37 -11.16
C PHE A 373 3.62 -16.54 -12.06
N ILE A 374 2.92 -16.65 -13.17
CA ILE A 374 3.14 -17.66 -14.19
C ILE A 374 4.23 -17.16 -15.15
N ILE A 375 5.25 -17.98 -15.37
CA ILE A 375 6.36 -17.70 -16.25
C ILE A 375 6.16 -18.53 -17.52
N GLU A 376 6.13 -17.87 -18.66
CA GLU A 376 5.91 -18.47 -19.99
C GLU A 376 6.85 -17.85 -21.01
N GLU A 377 7.39 -18.64 -21.91
CA GLU A 377 8.14 -18.16 -23.07
C GLU A 377 7.20 -18.07 -24.27
N LYS A 378 7.02 -16.86 -24.84
CA LYS A 378 6.23 -16.57 -26.04
C LYS A 378 7.08 -15.81 -27.04
N ASP A 379 7.17 -16.35 -28.25
CA ASP A 379 7.90 -15.72 -29.35
C ASP A 379 9.36 -15.34 -28.98
N GLY A 380 10.03 -16.21 -28.20
CA GLY A 380 11.40 -15.99 -27.74
C GLY A 380 11.55 -14.88 -26.70
N LYS A 381 10.45 -14.47 -26.05
CA LYS A 381 10.44 -13.51 -24.94
C LYS A 381 9.82 -14.13 -23.70
N LEU A 382 10.39 -13.81 -22.56
CA LEU A 382 9.83 -14.20 -21.28
C LEU A 382 8.64 -13.29 -20.95
N VAL A 383 7.46 -13.90 -20.81
CA VAL A 383 6.23 -13.23 -20.36
C VAL A 383 5.89 -13.72 -18.98
N VAL A 384 5.61 -12.78 -18.09
CA VAL A 384 5.21 -13.08 -16.71
C VAL A 384 3.87 -12.43 -16.45
N THR A 385 2.91 -13.24 -15.97
CA THR A 385 1.54 -12.79 -15.66
C THR A 385 1.17 -13.25 -14.25
N GLY A 386 0.39 -12.43 -13.53
CA GLY A 386 -0.13 -12.80 -12.21
C GLY A 386 -1.01 -14.06 -12.29
N SER A 387 -0.95 -14.88 -11.26
CA SER A 387 -1.84 -16.03 -11.11
C SER A 387 -3.04 -15.62 -10.25
N ASP A 388 -4.22 -15.55 -10.87
CA ASP A 388 -5.49 -15.28 -10.19
C ASP A 388 -6.19 -16.57 -9.72
N GLU A 389 -5.56 -17.71 -9.92
CA GLU A 389 -6.12 -19.01 -9.56
C GLU A 389 -6.22 -19.15 -8.04
N ARG A 390 -7.39 -19.56 -7.60
CA ARG A 390 -7.71 -19.78 -6.18
C ARG A 390 -8.04 -21.26 -5.97
N PRO A 391 -7.73 -21.83 -4.79
CA PRO A 391 -8.15 -23.20 -4.49
C PRO A 391 -9.68 -23.26 -4.45
N ASP A 392 -10.24 -24.38 -4.97
CA ASP A 392 -11.70 -24.64 -4.93
C ASP A 392 -12.25 -24.64 -3.49
N THR A 393 -11.36 -24.84 -2.51
CA THR A 393 -11.64 -24.89 -1.07
C THR A 393 -11.35 -23.57 -0.35
N ALA A 394 -11.33 -22.44 -1.03
CA ALA A 394 -10.94 -21.15 -0.42
C ALA A 394 -11.76 -20.82 0.85
N GLY A 395 -13.06 -21.14 0.88
CA GLY A 395 -13.89 -20.98 2.08
C GLY A 395 -13.47 -21.84 3.26
N ASP A 396 -13.12 -23.10 3.01
CA ASP A 396 -12.62 -24.02 4.04
C ASP A 396 -11.23 -23.62 4.52
N SER A 397 -10.38 -23.14 3.62
CA SER A 397 -9.06 -22.62 3.95
C SER A 397 -9.14 -21.42 4.88
N PHE A 398 -10.05 -20.47 4.61
CA PHE A 398 -10.29 -19.33 5.49
C PHE A 398 -10.79 -19.78 6.87
N ARG A 399 -11.69 -20.77 6.92
CA ARG A 399 -12.13 -21.37 8.18
C ARG A 399 -11.00 -22.03 8.96
N GLN A 400 -10.08 -22.73 8.29
CA GLN A 400 -8.91 -23.34 8.94
C GLN A 400 -7.97 -22.27 9.52
N LEU A 401 -7.70 -21.17 8.78
CA LEU A 401 -6.93 -20.05 9.30
C LEU A 401 -7.60 -19.42 10.52
N TRP A 402 -8.93 -19.27 10.49
CA TRP A 402 -9.70 -18.76 11.62
C TRP A 402 -9.60 -19.68 12.85
N LEU A 403 -9.74 -20.99 12.66
CA LEU A 403 -9.58 -21.96 13.76
C LEU A 403 -8.14 -21.91 14.31
N ARG A 404 -7.12 -21.85 13.44
CA ARG A 404 -5.71 -21.72 13.87
C ARG A 404 -5.44 -20.43 14.63
N MET A 405 -6.15 -19.35 14.28
CA MET A 405 -6.06 -18.07 15.01
C MET A 405 -6.53 -18.21 16.47
N LEU A 406 -7.54 -19.04 16.74
CA LEU A 406 -8.06 -19.26 18.08
C LEU A 406 -7.10 -20.03 19.02
N GLY A 407 -5.98 -20.49 18.50
CA GLY A 407 -4.93 -21.16 19.23
C GLY A 407 -4.94 -22.68 19.05
N SER A 408 -3.79 -23.29 19.30
CA SER A 408 -3.63 -24.74 19.49
C SER A 408 -3.39 -25.02 20.98
N ASP A 409 -3.88 -26.16 21.46
CA ASP A 409 -3.71 -26.64 22.82
C ASP A 409 -2.28 -27.10 23.12
#